data_bbc213ab1129dc57248e241452638441
#
_entry.id   bbc213ab1129dc57248e241452638441
#
_cell.length_a   1.000
_cell.length_b   1.000
_cell.length_c   1.000
_cell.angle_alpha   90.00
_cell.angle_beta   90.00
_cell.angle_gamma   90.00
#
_symmetry.space_group_name_H-M   'P 1'
#
loop_
_entity.id
_entity.type
_entity.pdbx_description
1 polymer ?
#
loop_
_entity_poly.entity_id
_entity_poly.type
_entity_poly.pdbx_seq_one_letter_code
_entity_poly.pdbx_strand_id
1 'polypeptide(L)'
;MKKPELLAPAGNMEKLKMALLYGADAVYLGGKAFGLRAFGGNFTNEELQEAVDFAHKLGKKIYVTVNIFPHNSDIAKLPAYLTFLNEIKVDAILVADLGVFTLAKEYAPDVELHISTQANNTNWAAVNAWAELGASRVVLAREMSLEEVKEIREKCSVELEMFVHGAMCISYSGRCLMSNYLTGRDANRGSCAQPCRWNYALVEEKRPGQYFPVLEDERGTYIFNSKDMCLLPYLPDVIASGVDSLKIEGRMKSVHYAASVVKAYREAIDSYFAAPEQFEVKQEWVEELDKVSHRAYTTGFYYGRPTEKDQIYGTSSYTQTSDFVGLVLDYDEKTGFATVEQRNNMKVGQEIEIFQPHLAGYRQILQEMYNDEGEAIQVAPHPQQIVKIRMDRPVEPYGILRRDII
;
A
#
# COMPACT_ATOMS: atom_id res chain seq x y z
N MET A 1 -20.98 -16.14 0.58
CA MET A 1 -20.25 -14.89 0.86
C MET A 1 -19.48 -14.54 -0.42
N LYS A 2 -19.48 -13.27 -0.86
CA LYS A 2 -18.72 -12.82 -2.06
C LYS A 2 -17.24 -12.68 -1.67
N LYS A 3 -16.34 -13.13 -2.56
CA LYS A 3 -14.90 -12.95 -2.38
C LYS A 3 -14.57 -11.46 -2.52
N PRO A 4 -13.94 -10.83 -1.52
CA PRO A 4 -13.60 -9.42 -1.58
C PRO A 4 -12.47 -9.16 -2.60
N GLU A 5 -12.49 -7.98 -3.19
CA GLU A 5 -11.42 -7.45 -4.03
C GLU A 5 -10.17 -7.18 -3.17
N LEU A 6 -8.98 -7.53 -3.66
CA LEU A 6 -7.71 -7.13 -3.07
C LEU A 6 -7.17 -5.91 -3.79
N LEU A 7 -7.19 -4.76 -3.11
CA LEU A 7 -6.78 -3.46 -3.65
C LEU A 7 -5.39 -3.07 -3.14
N ALA A 8 -4.44 -2.97 -4.07
CA ALA A 8 -3.04 -2.68 -3.77
C ALA A 8 -2.63 -1.24 -4.12
N PRO A 9 -1.61 -0.68 -3.45
CA PRO A 9 -1.06 0.63 -3.77
C PRO A 9 0.00 0.57 -4.88
N ALA A 10 0.08 1.60 -5.74
CA ALA A 10 1.23 1.83 -6.60
C ALA A 10 1.66 3.29 -6.62
N GLY A 11 2.97 3.52 -6.45
CA GLY A 11 3.58 4.84 -6.56
C GLY A 11 4.26 5.08 -7.92
N ASN A 12 4.49 4.03 -8.68
CA ASN A 12 5.07 4.08 -10.04
C ASN A 12 4.70 2.83 -10.83
N MET A 13 5.07 2.79 -12.12
CA MET A 13 4.72 1.71 -13.04
C MET A 13 5.28 0.35 -12.62
N GLU A 14 6.49 0.29 -12.08
CA GLU A 14 7.09 -0.96 -11.59
C GLU A 14 6.28 -1.56 -10.43
N LYS A 15 5.93 -0.75 -9.43
CA LYS A 15 5.08 -1.19 -8.30
C LYS A 15 3.69 -1.63 -8.75
N LEU A 16 3.13 -0.97 -9.77
CA LEU A 16 1.85 -1.35 -10.36
C LEU A 16 1.95 -2.76 -10.98
N LYS A 17 2.95 -2.99 -11.83
CA LYS A 17 3.17 -4.29 -12.47
C LYS A 17 3.36 -5.39 -11.41
N MET A 18 4.17 -5.14 -10.40
CA MET A 18 4.37 -6.07 -9.29
C MET A 18 3.07 -6.36 -8.53
N ALA A 19 2.31 -5.34 -8.13
CA ALA A 19 1.06 -5.55 -7.41
C ALA A 19 0.08 -6.42 -8.19
N LEU A 20 -0.11 -6.14 -9.49
CA LEU A 20 -1.04 -6.88 -10.34
C LEU A 20 -0.58 -8.33 -10.59
N LEU A 21 0.70 -8.53 -10.87
CA LEU A 21 1.26 -9.86 -11.15
C LEU A 21 1.28 -10.74 -9.88
N TYR A 22 1.48 -10.15 -8.70
CA TYR A 22 1.47 -10.87 -7.42
C TYR A 22 0.08 -11.08 -6.83
N GLY A 23 -0.99 -10.68 -7.54
CA GLY A 23 -2.35 -11.14 -7.24
C GLY A 23 -3.34 -10.07 -6.79
N ALA A 24 -3.04 -8.78 -6.91
CA ALA A 24 -4.04 -7.74 -6.72
C ALA A 24 -5.13 -7.82 -7.79
N ASP A 25 -6.37 -7.53 -7.41
CA ASP A 25 -7.52 -7.42 -8.32
C ASP A 25 -7.64 -6.01 -8.89
N ALA A 26 -7.19 -5.03 -8.13
CA ALA A 26 -7.16 -3.63 -8.52
C ALA A 26 -5.95 -2.91 -7.89
N VAL A 27 -5.55 -1.81 -8.51
CA VAL A 27 -4.50 -0.94 -8.00
C VAL A 27 -5.00 0.49 -7.89
N TYR A 28 -4.75 1.14 -6.73
CA TYR A 28 -4.98 2.57 -6.60
C TYR A 28 -3.65 3.35 -6.68
N LEU A 29 -3.69 4.44 -7.42
CA LEU A 29 -2.54 5.27 -7.73
C LEU A 29 -2.93 6.75 -7.79
N GLY A 30 -1.98 7.64 -8.00
CA GLY A 30 -2.24 9.07 -8.16
C GLY A 30 -1.48 9.65 -9.33
N GLY A 31 -2.13 10.54 -10.06
CA GLY A 31 -1.48 11.41 -11.01
C GLY A 31 -0.60 12.47 -10.32
N LYS A 32 0.19 13.20 -11.08
CA LYS A 32 1.01 14.32 -10.59
C LYS A 32 0.17 15.46 -9.99
N ALA A 33 -1.13 15.52 -10.32
CA ALA A 33 -2.08 16.49 -9.81
C ALA A 33 -3.10 15.83 -8.88
N PHE A 34 -3.60 16.59 -7.89
CA PHE A 34 -4.76 16.31 -7.04
C PHE A 34 -4.70 15.06 -6.15
N GLY A 35 -3.57 14.36 -6.05
CA GLY A 35 -3.38 13.19 -5.21
C GLY A 35 -2.67 13.49 -3.88
N LEU A 36 -3.09 12.80 -2.80
CA LEU A 36 -2.42 12.86 -1.49
C LEU A 36 -1.18 11.95 -1.49
N ARG A 37 -0.06 12.35 -1.90
CA ARG A 37 1.29 11.77 -1.80
C ARG A 37 2.19 12.44 -2.84
N ALA A 38 2.38 13.74 -2.74
CA ALA A 38 3.17 14.53 -3.71
C ALA A 38 4.58 13.96 -3.93
N PHE A 39 5.16 13.29 -2.93
CA PHE A 39 6.50 12.67 -3.00
C PHE A 39 6.46 11.17 -3.34
N GLY A 40 5.32 10.59 -3.69
CA GLY A 40 5.11 9.16 -3.86
C GLY A 40 5.43 8.60 -5.26
N GLY A 41 6.12 9.33 -6.13
CA GLY A 41 6.38 8.89 -7.49
C GLY A 41 5.10 8.86 -8.33
N ASN A 42 4.33 9.92 -8.37
CA ASN A 42 3.03 9.96 -9.07
C ASN A 42 3.18 9.83 -10.59
N PHE A 43 2.15 9.30 -11.24
CA PHE A 43 2.11 9.01 -12.67
C PHE A 43 1.91 10.29 -13.51
N THR A 44 2.60 10.39 -14.64
CA THR A 44 2.26 11.35 -15.69
C THR A 44 0.96 10.92 -16.40
N ASN A 45 0.43 11.75 -17.26
CA ASN A 45 -0.77 11.39 -18.04
C ASN A 45 -0.48 10.19 -18.96
N GLU A 46 0.70 10.16 -19.58
CA GLU A 46 1.15 9.05 -20.42
C GLU A 46 1.33 7.76 -19.64
N GLU A 47 1.93 7.85 -18.44
CA GLU A 47 2.06 6.70 -17.53
C GLU A 47 0.70 6.21 -16.99
N LEU A 48 -0.28 7.11 -16.80
CA LEU A 48 -1.66 6.73 -16.44
C LEU A 48 -2.32 5.93 -17.55
N GLN A 49 -2.19 6.35 -18.81
CA GLN A 49 -2.70 5.59 -19.95
C GLN A 49 -2.03 4.22 -20.04
N GLU A 50 -0.68 4.15 -19.92
CA GLU A 50 0.04 2.86 -19.92
C GLU A 50 -0.42 1.95 -18.78
N ALA A 51 -0.68 2.52 -17.59
CA ALA A 51 -1.14 1.79 -16.42
C ALA A 51 -2.53 1.16 -16.65
N VAL A 52 -3.46 1.91 -17.22
CA VAL A 52 -4.81 1.43 -17.58
C VAL A 52 -4.72 0.33 -18.61
N ASP A 53 -3.98 0.56 -19.70
CA ASP A 53 -3.81 -0.43 -20.77
C ASP A 53 -3.19 -1.73 -20.25
N PHE A 54 -2.19 -1.64 -19.38
CA PHE A 54 -1.55 -2.81 -18.78
C PHE A 54 -2.52 -3.59 -17.87
N ALA A 55 -3.22 -2.89 -16.99
CA ALA A 55 -4.16 -3.53 -16.05
C ALA A 55 -5.34 -4.17 -16.81
N HIS A 56 -5.93 -3.48 -17.77
CA HIS A 56 -7.06 -3.99 -18.56
C HIS A 56 -6.69 -5.22 -19.40
N LYS A 57 -5.45 -5.30 -19.93
CA LYS A 57 -4.95 -6.52 -20.59
C LYS A 57 -4.93 -7.73 -19.67
N LEU A 58 -4.78 -7.52 -18.36
CA LEU A 58 -4.82 -8.56 -17.33
C LEU A 58 -6.23 -8.78 -16.75
N GLY A 59 -7.26 -8.05 -17.23
CA GLY A 59 -8.60 -8.05 -16.66
C GLY A 59 -8.67 -7.45 -15.23
N LYS A 60 -7.75 -6.53 -14.92
CA LYS A 60 -7.62 -5.87 -13.61
C LYS A 60 -8.03 -4.41 -13.71
N LYS A 61 -8.22 -3.75 -12.54
CA LYS A 61 -8.78 -2.40 -12.44
C LYS A 61 -7.76 -1.36 -11.95
N ILE A 62 -7.96 -0.11 -12.37
CA ILE A 62 -7.17 1.06 -11.96
C ILE A 62 -8.08 2.11 -11.33
N TYR A 63 -7.72 2.51 -10.10
CA TYR A 63 -8.42 3.56 -9.36
C TYR A 63 -7.52 4.75 -9.14
N VAL A 64 -7.94 5.93 -9.58
CA VAL A 64 -7.13 7.15 -9.51
C VAL A 64 -7.57 8.03 -8.35
N THR A 65 -6.61 8.43 -7.51
CA THR A 65 -6.90 9.31 -6.37
C THR A 65 -6.95 10.77 -6.80
N VAL A 66 -8.09 11.43 -6.56
CA VAL A 66 -8.33 12.87 -6.69
C VAL A 66 -8.87 13.37 -5.35
N ASN A 67 -8.10 13.15 -4.28
CA ASN A 67 -8.59 13.19 -2.90
C ASN A 67 -7.86 14.18 -1.99
N ILE A 68 -7.23 15.21 -2.56
CA ILE A 68 -6.76 16.37 -1.78
C ILE A 68 -7.96 17.15 -1.24
N PHE A 69 -7.73 18.05 -0.28
CA PHE A 69 -8.66 19.14 0.01
C PHE A 69 -8.37 20.30 -0.95
N PRO A 70 -9.17 20.49 -2.02
CA PRO A 70 -8.90 21.47 -3.04
C PRO A 70 -9.22 22.88 -2.53
N HIS A 71 -8.42 23.86 -2.97
CA HIS A 71 -8.71 25.28 -2.84
C HIS A 71 -9.29 25.80 -4.16
N ASN A 72 -9.87 27.00 -4.15
CA ASN A 72 -10.46 27.59 -5.36
C ASN A 72 -9.49 27.63 -6.56
N SER A 73 -8.18 27.78 -6.30
CA SER A 73 -7.14 27.74 -7.33
C SER A 73 -6.98 26.36 -8.00
N ASP A 74 -7.42 25.28 -7.34
CA ASP A 74 -7.36 23.92 -7.86
C ASP A 74 -8.59 23.60 -8.71
N ILE A 75 -9.75 24.16 -8.33
CA ILE A 75 -11.06 23.90 -8.96
C ILE A 75 -11.04 24.20 -10.47
N ALA A 76 -10.40 25.29 -10.88
CA ALA A 76 -10.30 25.67 -12.29
C ALA A 76 -9.60 24.65 -13.19
N LYS A 77 -8.75 23.77 -12.61
CA LYS A 77 -7.95 22.78 -13.34
C LYS A 77 -8.58 21.37 -13.33
N LEU A 78 -9.54 21.14 -12.43
CA LEU A 78 -10.17 19.84 -12.26
C LEU A 78 -10.93 19.34 -13.49
N PRO A 79 -11.76 20.17 -14.18
CA PRO A 79 -12.51 19.71 -15.35
C PRO A 79 -11.67 19.01 -16.41
N ALA A 80 -10.59 19.64 -16.82
CA ALA A 80 -9.70 19.06 -17.85
C ALA A 80 -9.07 17.73 -17.40
N TYR A 81 -8.67 17.64 -16.12
CA TYR A 81 -8.11 16.41 -15.59
C TYR A 81 -9.13 15.27 -15.46
N LEU A 82 -10.35 15.60 -15.01
CA LEU A 82 -11.45 14.62 -14.90
C LEU A 82 -11.88 14.11 -16.27
N THR A 83 -12.00 15.00 -17.27
CA THR A 83 -12.26 14.59 -18.66
C THR A 83 -11.18 13.65 -19.18
N PHE A 84 -9.91 13.97 -18.93
CA PHE A 84 -8.81 13.06 -19.30
C PHE A 84 -8.93 11.68 -18.64
N LEU A 85 -9.26 11.60 -17.34
CA LEU A 85 -9.45 10.31 -16.66
C LEU A 85 -10.61 9.51 -17.26
N ASN A 86 -11.69 10.19 -17.69
CA ASN A 86 -12.81 9.56 -18.39
C ASN A 86 -12.39 9.01 -19.77
N GLU A 87 -11.61 9.79 -20.53
CA GLU A 87 -11.13 9.41 -21.86
C GLU A 87 -10.23 8.17 -21.83
N ILE A 88 -9.31 8.10 -20.86
CA ILE A 88 -8.43 6.94 -20.68
C ILE A 88 -9.12 5.74 -20.01
N LYS A 89 -10.39 5.89 -19.61
CA LYS A 89 -11.24 4.83 -19.04
C LYS A 89 -10.69 4.24 -17.75
N VAL A 90 -10.26 5.06 -16.81
CA VAL A 90 -9.97 4.56 -15.46
C VAL A 90 -11.24 3.94 -14.86
N ASP A 91 -11.11 2.90 -14.05
CA ASP A 91 -12.29 2.19 -13.53
C ASP A 91 -12.99 2.99 -12.43
N ALA A 92 -12.23 3.72 -11.60
CA ALA A 92 -12.81 4.61 -10.59
C ALA A 92 -11.92 5.81 -10.24
N ILE A 93 -12.56 6.86 -9.74
CA ILE A 93 -11.91 8.03 -9.14
C ILE A 93 -12.23 8.06 -7.64
N LEU A 94 -11.18 8.12 -6.79
CA LEU A 94 -11.34 8.27 -5.34
C LEU A 94 -11.36 9.75 -4.98
N VAL A 95 -12.47 10.22 -4.43
CA VAL A 95 -12.70 11.61 -4.04
C VAL A 95 -12.97 11.75 -2.54
N ALA A 96 -12.70 12.92 -1.96
CA ALA A 96 -12.96 13.19 -0.54
C ALA A 96 -13.77 14.47 -0.32
N ASP A 97 -13.83 15.33 -1.32
CA ASP A 97 -14.48 16.63 -1.31
C ASP A 97 -15.75 16.63 -2.15
N LEU A 98 -16.82 17.22 -1.64
CA LEU A 98 -18.12 17.22 -2.30
C LEU A 98 -18.10 18.03 -3.62
N GLY A 99 -17.30 19.11 -3.70
CA GLY A 99 -17.13 19.89 -4.93
C GLY A 99 -16.44 19.07 -6.00
N VAL A 100 -15.36 18.33 -5.65
CA VAL A 100 -14.68 17.40 -6.57
C VAL A 100 -15.64 16.29 -7.02
N PHE A 101 -16.44 15.75 -6.10
CA PHE A 101 -17.44 14.72 -6.41
C PHE A 101 -18.45 15.22 -7.47
N THR A 102 -18.97 16.45 -7.28
CA THR A 102 -19.93 17.05 -8.21
C THR A 102 -19.31 17.27 -9.59
N LEU A 103 -18.08 17.81 -9.64
CA LEU A 103 -17.36 18.00 -10.90
C LEU A 103 -17.04 16.64 -11.57
N ALA A 104 -16.69 15.61 -10.81
CA ALA A 104 -16.41 14.29 -11.37
C ALA A 104 -17.65 13.68 -12.03
N LYS A 105 -18.85 13.87 -11.48
CA LYS A 105 -20.11 13.46 -12.13
C LYS A 105 -20.36 14.18 -13.46
N GLU A 106 -19.92 15.42 -13.58
CA GLU A 106 -20.10 16.22 -14.79
C GLU A 106 -19.06 15.89 -15.87
N TYR A 107 -17.79 15.80 -15.47
CA TYR A 107 -16.65 15.70 -16.42
C TYR A 107 -16.09 14.29 -16.61
N ALA A 108 -16.49 13.33 -15.77
CA ALA A 108 -16.12 11.92 -15.87
C ALA A 108 -17.35 11.01 -15.64
N PRO A 109 -18.43 11.13 -16.46
CA PRO A 109 -19.71 10.48 -16.19
C PRO A 109 -19.65 8.94 -16.35
N ASP A 110 -18.67 8.41 -17.08
CA ASP A 110 -18.51 6.97 -17.33
C ASP A 110 -17.63 6.26 -16.27
N VAL A 111 -17.07 7.01 -15.31
CA VAL A 111 -16.14 6.51 -14.31
C VAL A 111 -16.84 6.35 -12.96
N GLU A 112 -16.60 5.23 -12.28
CA GLU A 112 -17.13 5.01 -10.93
C GLU A 112 -16.54 6.02 -9.92
N LEU A 113 -17.36 6.46 -8.96
CA LEU A 113 -16.94 7.37 -7.91
C LEU A 113 -16.86 6.66 -6.57
N HIS A 114 -15.64 6.52 -6.05
CA HIS A 114 -15.36 5.96 -4.74
C HIS A 114 -15.07 7.07 -3.73
N ILE A 115 -15.68 7.00 -2.56
CA ILE A 115 -15.43 7.98 -1.50
C ILE A 115 -14.20 7.58 -0.72
N SER A 116 -13.17 8.43 -0.75
CA SER A 116 -11.90 8.20 -0.05
C SER A 116 -12.07 8.18 1.47
N THR A 117 -11.20 7.45 2.15
CA THR A 117 -11.08 7.50 3.63
C THR A 117 -10.83 8.92 4.16
N GLN A 118 -10.36 9.84 3.33
CA GLN A 118 -10.19 11.25 3.69
C GLN A 118 -11.51 11.99 3.97
N ALA A 119 -12.65 11.43 3.55
CA ALA A 119 -13.97 11.94 3.90
C ALA A 119 -14.41 11.51 5.32
N ASN A 120 -13.63 10.62 5.98
CA ASN A 120 -13.84 10.17 7.37
C ASN A 120 -15.23 9.58 7.63
N ASN A 121 -15.66 8.63 6.80
CA ASN A 121 -16.93 7.93 6.96
C ASN A 121 -16.83 6.92 8.11
N THR A 122 -17.53 7.20 9.21
CA THR A 122 -17.52 6.41 10.45
C THR A 122 -18.90 5.90 10.84
N ASN A 123 -19.93 6.13 10.03
CA ASN A 123 -21.30 5.71 10.35
C ASN A 123 -22.12 5.47 9.08
N TRP A 124 -23.15 4.64 9.22
CA TRP A 124 -24.02 4.23 8.11
C TRP A 124 -24.80 5.39 7.48
N ALA A 125 -25.14 6.44 8.25
CA ALA A 125 -25.91 7.58 7.70
C ALA A 125 -25.06 8.38 6.70
N ALA A 126 -23.77 8.62 7.01
CA ALA A 126 -22.85 9.26 6.09
C ALA A 126 -22.59 8.40 4.84
N VAL A 127 -22.47 7.07 5.01
CA VAL A 127 -22.29 6.12 3.91
C VAL A 127 -23.49 6.13 2.98
N ASN A 128 -24.74 6.10 3.52
CA ASN A 128 -25.96 6.17 2.72
C ASN A 128 -26.10 7.49 2.00
N ALA A 129 -25.75 8.63 2.65
CA ALA A 129 -25.81 9.94 2.00
C ALA A 129 -24.89 10.01 0.76
N TRP A 130 -23.68 9.43 0.84
CA TRP A 130 -22.81 9.33 -0.33
C TRP A 130 -23.38 8.43 -1.42
N ALA A 131 -23.98 7.30 -1.04
CA ALA A 131 -24.66 6.41 -1.98
C ALA A 131 -25.84 7.09 -2.69
N GLU A 132 -26.66 7.87 -1.98
CA GLU A 132 -27.76 8.69 -2.54
C GLU A 132 -27.24 9.74 -3.53
N LEU A 133 -26.06 10.31 -3.27
CA LEU A 133 -25.41 11.22 -4.21
C LEU A 133 -24.87 10.51 -5.46
N GLY A 134 -24.74 9.18 -5.44
CA GLY A 134 -24.30 8.36 -6.57
C GLY A 134 -22.88 7.78 -6.43
N ALA A 135 -22.33 7.70 -5.23
CA ALA A 135 -21.10 6.96 -5.00
C ALA A 135 -21.35 5.46 -5.16
N SER A 136 -20.45 4.75 -5.87
CA SER A 136 -20.50 3.29 -6.04
C SER A 136 -19.81 2.54 -4.91
N ARG A 137 -18.83 3.18 -4.22
CA ARG A 137 -18.08 2.58 -3.10
C ARG A 137 -17.71 3.63 -2.06
N VAL A 138 -17.68 3.23 -0.79
CA VAL A 138 -17.22 4.07 0.31
C VAL A 138 -16.07 3.39 1.05
N VAL A 139 -14.91 4.07 1.11
CA VAL A 139 -13.77 3.66 1.92
C VAL A 139 -13.99 4.14 3.34
N LEU A 140 -14.13 3.19 4.26
CA LEU A 140 -14.37 3.48 5.67
C LEU A 140 -13.14 4.10 6.34
N ALA A 141 -13.38 4.87 7.40
CA ALA A 141 -12.31 5.34 8.27
C ALA A 141 -11.64 4.16 8.99
N ARG A 142 -10.38 4.33 9.40
CA ARG A 142 -9.61 3.29 10.11
C ARG A 142 -9.83 3.29 11.62
N GLU A 143 -10.51 4.27 12.11
CA GLU A 143 -10.80 4.54 13.51
C GLU A 143 -12.12 3.91 13.96
N MET A 144 -12.45 2.72 13.42
CA MET A 144 -13.69 1.98 13.66
C MET A 144 -13.40 0.57 14.13
N SER A 145 -14.30 0.01 14.94
CA SER A 145 -14.31 -1.41 15.29
C SER A 145 -14.93 -2.26 14.17
N LEU A 146 -14.66 -3.58 14.17
CA LEU A 146 -15.30 -4.50 13.23
C LEU A 146 -16.81 -4.60 13.43
N GLU A 147 -17.30 -4.42 14.66
CA GLU A 147 -18.73 -4.38 14.98
C GLU A 147 -19.41 -3.18 14.28
N GLU A 148 -18.79 -2.00 14.33
CA GLU A 148 -19.29 -0.82 13.61
C GLU A 148 -19.27 -1.01 12.09
N VAL A 149 -18.25 -1.70 11.54
CA VAL A 149 -18.20 -2.05 10.12
C VAL A 149 -19.35 -2.98 9.74
N LYS A 150 -19.63 -4.01 10.56
CA LYS A 150 -20.78 -4.93 10.37
C LYS A 150 -22.11 -4.18 10.41
N GLU A 151 -22.27 -3.28 11.39
CA GLU A 151 -23.49 -2.46 11.49
C GLU A 151 -23.70 -1.58 10.26
N ILE A 152 -22.64 -0.98 9.72
CA ILE A 152 -22.72 -0.23 8.47
C ILE A 152 -23.13 -1.15 7.32
N ARG A 153 -22.52 -2.33 7.19
CA ARG A 153 -22.88 -3.29 6.14
C ARG A 153 -24.34 -3.71 6.18
N GLU A 154 -24.89 -3.93 7.35
CA GLU A 154 -26.29 -4.30 7.52
C GLU A 154 -27.27 -3.20 7.06
N LYS A 155 -26.86 -1.93 7.16
CA LYS A 155 -27.70 -0.76 6.86
C LYS A 155 -27.43 -0.09 5.52
N CYS A 156 -26.40 -0.55 4.78
CA CYS A 156 -25.98 0.05 3.53
C CYS A 156 -25.84 -1.00 2.43
N SER A 157 -26.26 -0.65 1.21
CA SER A 157 -26.16 -1.53 0.03
C SER A 157 -24.96 -1.17 -0.87
N VAL A 158 -24.39 0.03 -0.71
CA VAL A 158 -23.21 0.49 -1.47
C VAL A 158 -21.98 -0.35 -1.14
N GLU A 159 -21.04 -0.50 -2.07
CA GLU A 159 -19.80 -1.24 -1.78
C GLU A 159 -18.99 -0.57 -0.66
N LEU A 160 -18.47 -1.40 0.24
CA LEU A 160 -17.63 -0.97 1.37
C LEU A 160 -16.20 -1.44 1.18
N GLU A 161 -15.26 -0.54 1.44
CA GLU A 161 -13.82 -0.82 1.39
C GLU A 161 -13.19 -0.49 2.74
N MET A 162 -12.32 -1.36 3.26
CA MET A 162 -11.58 -1.13 4.49
C MET A 162 -10.09 -1.38 4.32
N PHE A 163 -9.27 -0.66 5.07
CA PHE A 163 -7.84 -0.95 5.15
C PHE A 163 -7.59 -2.21 5.98
N VAL A 164 -6.67 -3.05 5.50
CA VAL A 164 -6.29 -4.30 6.18
C VAL A 164 -4.80 -4.38 6.50
N HIS A 165 -3.97 -3.51 5.90
CA HIS A 165 -2.52 -3.54 6.08
C HIS A 165 -1.86 -2.18 5.87
N GLY A 166 -0.77 -1.92 6.62
CA GLY A 166 0.12 -0.80 6.42
C GLY A 166 0.03 0.31 7.47
N ALA A 167 0.60 1.46 7.17
CA ALA A 167 0.82 2.53 8.14
C ALA A 167 -0.49 3.15 8.68
N MET A 168 -0.55 3.33 10.00
CA MET A 168 -1.59 4.11 10.67
C MET A 168 -1.22 5.60 10.75
N CYS A 169 -2.23 6.46 10.82
CA CYS A 169 -2.09 7.89 11.05
C CYS A 169 -2.43 8.22 12.51
N ILE A 170 -1.78 9.26 13.08
CA ILE A 170 -2.08 9.76 14.43
C ILE A 170 -3.44 10.46 14.52
N SER A 171 -3.94 10.97 13.41
CA SER A 171 -5.22 11.68 13.30
C SER A 171 -6.13 10.97 12.32
N TYR A 172 -7.42 11.27 12.39
CA TYR A 172 -8.32 10.97 11.28
C TYR A 172 -7.69 11.41 9.96
N SER A 173 -7.82 10.59 8.95
CA SER A 173 -7.17 10.80 7.66
C SER A 173 -7.48 12.19 7.08
N GLY A 174 -6.45 12.95 6.70
CA GLY A 174 -6.57 14.29 6.13
C GLY A 174 -6.90 15.41 7.13
N ARG A 175 -7.01 15.16 8.42
CA ARG A 175 -7.40 16.18 9.42
C ARG A 175 -6.25 16.72 10.26
N CYS A 176 -5.01 16.29 10.01
CA CYS A 176 -3.85 16.70 10.78
C CYS A 176 -3.22 17.99 10.21
N LEU A 177 -3.05 19.01 11.06
CA LEU A 177 -2.35 20.24 10.73
C LEU A 177 -0.89 20.29 11.21
N MET A 178 -0.44 19.27 11.94
CA MET A 178 0.86 19.25 12.59
C MET A 178 2.03 19.42 11.61
N SER A 179 1.95 18.77 10.46
CA SER A 179 2.99 18.89 9.43
C SER A 179 3.06 20.32 8.87
N ASN A 180 1.92 20.94 8.61
CA ASN A 180 1.86 22.33 8.15
C ASN A 180 2.43 23.26 9.21
N TYR A 181 1.98 23.13 10.46
CA TYR A 181 2.41 24.00 11.57
C TYR A 181 3.93 23.90 11.84
N LEU A 182 4.50 22.71 11.85
CA LEU A 182 5.91 22.50 12.20
C LEU A 182 6.89 22.69 11.03
N THR A 183 6.43 22.52 9.79
CA THR A 183 7.33 22.46 8.62
C THR A 183 6.88 23.28 7.43
N GLY A 184 5.70 23.90 7.48
CA GLY A 184 5.08 24.55 6.33
C GLY A 184 4.60 23.57 5.24
N ARG A 185 4.70 22.24 5.47
CA ARG A 185 4.31 21.20 4.51
C ARG A 185 2.90 20.71 4.81
N ASP A 186 1.99 20.93 3.89
CA ASP A 186 0.58 20.63 4.07
C ASP A 186 0.28 19.14 3.88
N ALA A 187 -0.07 18.46 4.98
CA ALA A 187 -0.46 17.05 4.97
C ALA A 187 -1.75 16.83 4.17
N ASN A 188 -2.66 17.79 4.19
CA ASN A 188 -3.96 17.72 3.52
C ASN A 188 -3.86 17.92 2.01
N ARG A 189 -2.67 18.31 1.53
CA ARG A 189 -2.31 18.46 0.12
C ARG A 189 -1.21 17.50 -0.32
N GLY A 190 -0.96 16.45 0.44
CA GLY A 190 -0.05 15.36 0.08
C GLY A 190 1.41 15.54 0.49
N SER A 191 1.77 16.62 1.19
CA SER A 191 3.16 16.96 1.55
C SER A 191 3.52 16.64 3.00
N CYS A 192 2.83 15.68 3.65
CA CYS A 192 3.06 15.32 5.05
C CYS A 192 4.53 14.97 5.34
N ALA A 193 5.16 15.70 6.26
CA ALA A 193 6.51 15.43 6.77
C ALA A 193 6.56 14.32 7.82
N GLN A 194 5.42 13.78 8.22
CA GLN A 194 5.27 12.77 9.27
C GLN A 194 5.85 13.20 10.63
N PRO A 195 5.60 14.43 11.10
CA PRO A 195 6.18 14.91 12.37
C PRO A 195 5.71 14.10 13.56
N CYS A 196 4.55 13.45 13.51
CA CYS A 196 4.08 12.55 14.58
C CYS A 196 5.01 11.35 14.83
N ARG A 197 6.02 11.13 13.98
CA ARG A 197 7.01 10.05 14.10
C ARG A 197 8.39 10.54 14.55
N TRP A 198 8.53 11.84 14.81
CA TRP A 198 9.77 12.41 15.32
C TRP A 198 9.83 12.23 16.85
N ASN A 199 11.04 12.21 17.38
CA ASN A 199 11.23 12.22 18.82
C ASN A 199 10.99 13.64 19.35
N TYR A 200 10.17 13.74 20.39
CA TYR A 200 9.87 15.00 21.08
C TYR A 200 10.16 14.89 22.56
N ALA A 201 10.45 16.04 23.15
CA ALA A 201 10.43 16.24 24.59
C ALA A 201 9.74 17.56 24.90
N LEU A 202 8.93 17.59 25.94
CA LEU A 202 8.36 18.83 26.45
C LEU A 202 9.40 19.54 27.29
N VAL A 203 9.54 20.85 27.09
CA VAL A 203 10.35 21.74 27.91
C VAL A 203 9.42 22.77 28.49
N GLU A 204 9.43 22.87 29.82
CA GLU A 204 8.73 23.94 30.51
C GLU A 204 9.63 25.18 30.55
N GLU A 205 9.10 26.36 30.17
CA GLU A 205 9.85 27.62 30.11
C GLU A 205 10.53 27.97 31.43
N LYS A 206 9.87 27.65 32.55
CA LYS A 206 10.41 27.93 33.92
C LYS A 206 11.43 26.90 34.42
N ARG A 207 11.69 25.82 33.64
CA ARG A 207 12.64 24.76 33.95
C ARG A 207 13.55 24.47 32.75
N PRO A 208 14.34 25.43 32.30
CA PRO A 208 15.22 25.26 31.15
C PRO A 208 16.22 24.14 31.41
N GLY A 209 16.43 23.26 30.42
CA GLY A 209 17.35 22.13 30.50
C GLY A 209 16.76 20.85 31.11
N GLN A 210 15.50 20.86 31.55
CA GLN A 210 14.77 19.64 31.90
C GLN A 210 13.88 19.21 30.72
N TYR A 211 14.15 18.01 30.25
CA TYR A 211 13.38 17.41 29.14
C TYR A 211 12.43 16.36 29.70
N PHE A 212 11.15 16.58 29.50
CA PHE A 212 10.13 15.63 29.90
C PHE A 212 9.78 14.79 28.66
N PRO A 213 10.08 13.46 28.66
CA PRO A 213 9.66 12.60 27.56
C PRO A 213 8.14 12.65 27.44
N VAL A 214 7.66 12.70 26.20
CA VAL A 214 6.22 12.73 25.94
C VAL A 214 5.74 11.28 25.94
N LEU A 215 4.94 10.91 26.95
CA LEU A 215 4.34 9.58 27.13
C LEU A 215 2.83 9.73 27.22
N GLU A 216 2.05 8.70 26.91
CA GLU A 216 0.61 8.70 27.07
C GLU A 216 0.20 8.14 28.43
N ASP A 217 -0.80 8.78 29.05
CA ASP A 217 -1.51 8.25 30.18
C ASP A 217 -3.04 8.40 29.96
N GLU A 218 -3.84 7.98 30.93
CA GLU A 218 -5.31 8.00 30.88
C GLU A 218 -5.93 9.41 30.65
N ARG A 219 -5.11 10.48 30.58
CA ARG A 219 -5.54 11.87 30.61
C ARG A 219 -5.21 12.69 29.37
N GLY A 220 -4.42 12.18 28.41
CA GLY A 220 -4.06 12.96 27.23
C GLY A 220 -3.29 12.27 26.13
N THR A 221 -3.41 12.83 24.93
CA THR A 221 -2.79 12.32 23.70
C THR A 221 -1.40 12.90 23.51
N TYR A 222 -0.47 12.07 23.24
CA TYR A 222 0.93 12.35 23.00
C TYR A 222 1.28 12.04 21.55
N ILE A 223 2.35 12.64 21.00
CA ILE A 223 2.70 12.49 19.60
C ILE A 223 3.54 11.23 19.45
N PHE A 224 3.03 10.19 18.76
CA PHE A 224 3.66 8.88 18.80
C PHE A 224 3.82 8.20 17.45
N ASN A 225 4.80 7.32 17.41
CA ASN A 225 5.11 6.44 16.31
C ASN A 225 4.19 5.21 16.33
N SER A 226 3.01 5.32 15.71
CA SER A 226 2.05 4.23 15.63
C SER A 226 2.64 3.00 14.94
N LYS A 227 2.31 1.81 15.45
CA LYS A 227 2.56 0.53 14.78
C LYS A 227 1.87 0.49 13.42
N ASP A 228 2.34 -0.38 12.54
CA ASP A 228 1.67 -0.64 11.27
C ASP A 228 0.51 -1.62 11.47
N MET A 229 -0.59 -1.43 10.76
CA MET A 229 -1.74 -2.33 10.84
C MET A 229 -1.47 -3.61 10.06
N CYS A 230 -1.89 -4.77 10.61
CA CYS A 230 -1.91 -6.06 9.92
C CYS A 230 -3.11 -6.88 10.39
N LEU A 231 -4.05 -7.13 9.48
CA LEU A 231 -5.23 -7.94 9.72
C LEU A 231 -5.18 -9.32 9.06
N LEU A 232 -4.06 -9.73 8.48
CA LEU A 232 -3.93 -11.04 7.85
C LEU A 232 -4.22 -12.19 8.84
N PRO A 233 -3.78 -12.16 10.11
CA PRO A 233 -4.14 -13.16 11.10
C PRO A 233 -5.64 -13.22 11.45
N TYR A 234 -6.37 -12.17 11.12
CA TYR A 234 -7.79 -11.98 11.43
C TYR A 234 -8.67 -11.99 10.17
N LEU A 235 -8.16 -12.53 9.07
CA LEU A 235 -8.82 -12.49 7.77
C LEU A 235 -10.25 -13.06 7.78
N PRO A 236 -10.59 -14.16 8.48
CA PRO A 236 -11.97 -14.64 8.59
C PRO A 236 -12.94 -13.59 9.14
N ASP A 237 -12.57 -12.89 10.21
CA ASP A 237 -13.41 -11.85 10.82
C ASP A 237 -13.60 -10.66 9.88
N VAL A 238 -12.53 -10.28 9.17
CA VAL A 238 -12.56 -9.21 8.16
C VAL A 238 -13.52 -9.58 7.02
N ILE A 239 -13.43 -10.79 6.49
CA ILE A 239 -14.35 -11.28 5.44
C ILE A 239 -15.78 -11.37 5.96
N ALA A 240 -15.96 -11.83 7.20
CA ALA A 240 -17.28 -11.92 7.86
C ALA A 240 -17.91 -10.56 8.13
N SER A 241 -17.15 -9.46 8.13
CA SER A 241 -17.69 -8.10 8.21
C SER A 241 -18.49 -7.68 6.97
N GLY A 242 -18.37 -8.42 5.87
CA GLY A 242 -19.13 -8.21 4.65
C GLY A 242 -18.63 -7.06 3.77
N VAL A 243 -17.40 -6.60 3.96
CA VAL A 243 -16.78 -5.60 3.08
C VAL A 243 -16.47 -6.17 1.70
N ASP A 244 -16.56 -5.33 0.67
CA ASP A 244 -16.38 -5.72 -0.74
C ASP A 244 -14.93 -5.61 -1.20
N SER A 245 -14.10 -4.75 -0.55
CA SER A 245 -12.71 -4.52 -0.93
C SER A 245 -11.79 -4.40 0.27
N LEU A 246 -10.64 -5.09 0.21
CA LEU A 246 -9.56 -5.11 1.20
C LEU A 246 -8.38 -4.30 0.68
N LYS A 247 -8.12 -3.17 1.34
CA LYS A 247 -7.13 -2.19 0.89
C LYS A 247 -5.81 -2.28 1.65
N ILE A 248 -4.72 -2.36 0.91
CA ILE A 248 -3.36 -2.28 1.44
C ILE A 248 -2.86 -0.84 1.34
N GLU A 249 -2.34 -0.26 2.44
CA GLU A 249 -1.62 1.02 2.42
C GLU A 249 -0.13 0.78 2.15
N GLY A 250 0.49 1.63 1.32
CA GLY A 250 1.92 1.47 1.04
C GLY A 250 2.42 2.15 -0.24
N ARG A 251 1.77 3.20 -0.76
CA ARG A 251 2.21 3.88 -1.99
C ARG A 251 3.69 4.32 -1.97
N MET A 252 4.21 4.67 -0.78
CA MET A 252 5.61 5.07 -0.57
C MET A 252 6.56 3.89 -0.35
N LYS A 253 6.04 2.70 -0.13
CA LYS A 253 6.83 1.49 0.16
C LYS A 253 7.55 0.97 -1.08
N SER A 254 8.47 0.00 -0.89
CA SER A 254 9.29 -0.59 -1.95
C SER A 254 8.48 -1.51 -2.88
N VAL A 255 9.09 -1.88 -4.00
CA VAL A 255 8.61 -2.93 -4.92
C VAL A 255 8.47 -4.27 -4.20
N HIS A 256 9.46 -4.63 -3.40
CA HIS A 256 9.46 -5.85 -2.56
C HIS A 256 8.27 -5.87 -1.60
N TYR A 257 7.99 -4.76 -0.92
CA TYR A 257 6.80 -4.65 -0.05
C TYR A 257 5.50 -4.89 -0.81
N ALA A 258 5.34 -4.27 -1.98
CA ALA A 258 4.11 -4.44 -2.77
C ALA A 258 3.90 -5.91 -3.16
N ALA A 259 4.94 -6.59 -3.63
CA ALA A 259 4.88 -8.00 -4.02
C ALA A 259 4.56 -8.92 -2.83
N SER A 260 5.31 -8.80 -1.73
CA SER A 260 5.18 -9.68 -0.56
C SER A 260 3.83 -9.54 0.12
N VAL A 261 3.40 -8.31 0.39
CA VAL A 261 2.13 -8.09 1.08
C VAL A 261 0.95 -8.53 0.21
N VAL A 262 0.96 -8.18 -1.08
CA VAL A 262 -0.12 -8.57 -1.99
C VAL A 262 -0.21 -10.09 -2.11
N LYS A 263 0.92 -10.80 -2.31
CA LYS A 263 0.91 -12.26 -2.45
C LYS A 263 0.44 -12.96 -1.16
N ALA A 264 0.90 -12.53 0.00
CA ALA A 264 0.47 -13.09 1.28
C ALA A 264 -1.06 -12.96 1.47
N TYR A 265 -1.62 -11.78 1.24
CA TYR A 265 -3.08 -11.58 1.31
C TYR A 265 -3.83 -12.35 0.22
N ARG A 266 -3.31 -12.41 -1.01
CA ARG A 266 -3.95 -13.15 -2.11
C ARG A 266 -4.04 -14.63 -1.78
N GLU A 267 -2.96 -15.25 -1.37
CA GLU A 267 -2.90 -16.66 -1.01
C GLU A 267 -3.82 -16.97 0.18
N ALA A 268 -3.86 -16.10 1.19
CA ALA A 268 -4.73 -16.26 2.35
C ALA A 268 -6.22 -16.15 1.95
N ILE A 269 -6.60 -15.16 1.14
CA ILE A 269 -7.97 -15.01 0.64
C ILE A 269 -8.38 -16.23 -0.18
N ASP A 270 -7.52 -16.70 -1.09
CA ASP A 270 -7.80 -17.84 -1.95
C ASP A 270 -7.94 -19.13 -1.15
N SER A 271 -7.08 -19.34 -0.16
CA SER A 271 -7.15 -20.47 0.76
C SER A 271 -8.45 -20.45 1.58
N TYR A 272 -8.86 -19.28 2.09
CA TYR A 272 -10.12 -19.14 2.81
C TYR A 272 -11.32 -19.52 1.95
N PHE A 273 -11.40 -19.03 0.73
CA PHE A 273 -12.53 -19.32 -0.17
C PHE A 273 -12.50 -20.73 -0.76
N ALA A 274 -11.36 -21.39 -0.79
CA ALA A 274 -11.26 -22.79 -1.19
C ALA A 274 -11.82 -23.75 -0.11
N ALA A 275 -11.60 -23.46 1.17
CA ALA A 275 -12.05 -24.31 2.28
C ALA A 275 -12.28 -23.50 3.57
N PRO A 276 -13.40 -22.73 3.69
CA PRO A 276 -13.61 -21.82 4.81
C PRO A 276 -13.60 -22.51 6.19
N GLU A 277 -14.19 -23.70 6.29
CA GLU A 277 -14.29 -24.45 7.55
C GLU A 277 -12.95 -25.06 8.02
N GLN A 278 -11.95 -25.13 7.13
CA GLN A 278 -10.62 -25.67 7.40
C GLN A 278 -9.55 -24.61 7.31
N PHE A 279 -9.95 -23.34 7.22
CA PHE A 279 -8.98 -22.26 7.05
C PHE A 279 -8.20 -22.02 8.33
N GLU A 280 -6.89 -22.08 8.20
CA GLU A 280 -5.93 -21.67 9.21
C GLU A 280 -4.94 -20.67 8.59
N VAL A 281 -4.56 -19.67 9.35
CA VAL A 281 -3.51 -18.73 8.93
C VAL A 281 -2.19 -19.44 8.93
N LYS A 282 -1.56 -19.56 7.75
CA LYS A 282 -0.27 -20.20 7.64
C LYS A 282 0.83 -19.29 8.18
N GLN A 283 1.74 -19.86 8.93
CA GLN A 283 2.88 -19.14 9.51
C GLN A 283 3.76 -18.52 8.41
N GLU A 284 3.91 -19.21 7.26
CA GLU A 284 4.67 -18.70 6.10
C GLU A 284 4.17 -17.35 5.56
N TRP A 285 2.85 -17.09 5.62
CA TRP A 285 2.31 -15.79 5.20
C TRP A 285 2.68 -14.67 6.17
N VAL A 286 2.69 -14.97 7.47
CA VAL A 286 3.09 -14.00 8.50
C VAL A 286 4.60 -13.70 8.39
N GLU A 287 5.41 -14.72 8.24
CA GLU A 287 6.87 -14.60 8.02
C GLU A 287 7.19 -13.82 6.74
N GLU A 288 6.37 -13.98 5.68
CA GLU A 288 6.53 -13.22 4.45
C GLU A 288 6.35 -11.70 4.70
N LEU A 289 5.42 -11.32 5.57
CA LEU A 289 5.21 -9.92 5.92
C LEU A 289 6.38 -9.32 6.73
N ASP A 290 7.14 -10.15 7.47
CA ASP A 290 8.31 -9.71 8.23
C ASP A 290 9.55 -9.49 7.34
N LYS A 291 9.56 -10.04 6.12
CA LYS A 291 10.68 -9.88 5.16
C LYS A 291 10.78 -8.47 4.59
N VAL A 292 9.72 -7.70 4.65
CA VAL A 292 9.66 -6.35 4.07
C VAL A 292 9.67 -5.27 5.14
N SER A 293 10.05 -4.05 4.77
CA SER A 293 10.16 -2.94 5.72
C SER A 293 8.81 -2.57 6.35
N HIS A 294 8.65 -2.86 7.63
CA HIS A 294 7.47 -2.56 8.43
C HIS A 294 7.85 -2.12 9.86
N ARG A 295 6.90 -1.60 10.59
CA ARG A 295 6.96 -1.45 12.06
C ARG A 295 6.21 -2.60 12.71
N ALA A 296 6.42 -2.82 14.01
CA ALA A 296 5.64 -3.82 14.73
C ALA A 296 4.14 -3.70 14.39
N TYR A 297 3.46 -4.82 14.32
CA TYR A 297 2.07 -4.88 13.87
C TYR A 297 1.05 -4.67 15.00
N THR A 298 -0.10 -4.13 14.65
CA THR A 298 -1.29 -3.93 15.49
C THR A 298 -2.54 -4.19 14.67
N THR A 299 -3.66 -4.42 15.35
CA THR A 299 -4.99 -4.47 14.73
C THR A 299 -5.63 -3.09 14.55
N GLY A 300 -4.95 -2.00 14.94
CA GLY A 300 -5.53 -0.66 14.94
C GLY A 300 -6.73 -0.59 15.88
N PHE A 301 -7.84 -0.02 15.41
CA PHE A 301 -9.07 0.15 16.17
C PHE A 301 -10.04 -1.04 16.03
N TYR A 302 -9.79 -1.98 15.13
CA TYR A 302 -10.79 -3.01 14.77
C TYR A 302 -11.17 -3.96 15.92
N TYR A 303 -10.28 -4.18 16.89
CA TYR A 303 -10.54 -4.99 18.09
C TYR A 303 -10.57 -4.17 19.38
N GLY A 304 -10.77 -2.87 19.28
CA GLY A 304 -10.87 -1.96 20.42
C GLY A 304 -9.99 -0.72 20.26
N ARG A 305 -10.03 0.16 21.25
CA ARG A 305 -9.18 1.36 21.22
C ARG A 305 -7.71 0.97 21.32
N PRO A 306 -6.84 1.49 20.44
CA PRO A 306 -5.40 1.37 20.60
C PRO A 306 -4.95 1.92 21.97
N THR A 307 -3.99 1.23 22.56
CA THR A 307 -3.40 1.58 23.85
C THR A 307 -1.94 1.98 23.67
N GLU A 308 -1.24 2.26 24.76
CA GLU A 308 0.22 2.45 24.76
C GLU A 308 0.96 1.29 24.08
N LYS A 309 0.42 0.06 24.15
CA LYS A 309 1.02 -1.13 23.53
C LYS A 309 0.99 -1.10 21.99
N ASP A 310 0.16 -0.25 21.41
CA ASP A 310 0.01 -0.07 19.96
C ASP A 310 0.92 1.04 19.40
N GLN A 311 1.79 1.59 20.25
CA GLN A 311 2.77 2.61 19.92
C GLN A 311 4.21 2.07 20.06
N ILE A 312 5.16 2.71 19.40
CA ILE A 312 6.58 2.35 19.46
C ILE A 312 7.36 3.50 20.13
N TYR A 313 7.85 3.27 21.34
CA TYR A 313 8.51 4.29 22.16
C TYR A 313 10.04 4.30 22.02
N GLY A 314 10.66 3.17 21.71
CA GLY A 314 12.11 3.01 21.76
C GLY A 314 12.85 3.40 20.48
N THR A 315 12.20 3.38 19.33
CA THR A 315 12.83 3.62 18.03
C THR A 315 11.80 4.04 16.98
N SER A 316 12.23 4.87 16.03
CA SER A 316 11.46 5.15 14.80
C SER A 316 11.82 4.18 13.67
N SER A 317 12.69 3.21 13.93
CA SER A 317 13.24 2.31 12.93
C SER A 317 12.19 1.33 12.40
N TYR A 318 12.26 1.09 11.11
CA TYR A 318 11.60 -0.04 10.47
C TYR A 318 12.42 -1.30 10.71
N THR A 319 11.74 -2.44 10.80
CA THR A 319 12.34 -3.78 10.79
C THR A 319 12.11 -4.41 9.43
N GLN A 320 13.04 -5.22 8.99
CA GLN A 320 12.91 -6.13 7.86
C GLN A 320 13.92 -7.27 8.03
N THR A 321 13.58 -8.46 7.57
CA THR A 321 14.43 -9.64 7.71
C THR A 321 15.08 -10.08 6.40
N SER A 322 14.76 -9.40 5.28
CA SER A 322 15.30 -9.76 3.97
C SER A 322 15.65 -8.54 3.12
N ASP A 323 16.81 -8.60 2.45
CA ASP A 323 17.24 -7.63 1.45
C ASP A 323 16.72 -8.00 0.06
N PHE A 324 16.17 -7.05 -0.68
CA PHE A 324 15.88 -7.16 -2.09
C PHE A 324 17.17 -6.97 -2.89
N VAL A 325 17.66 -8.02 -3.54
CA VAL A 325 18.97 -7.99 -4.22
C VAL A 325 18.89 -7.97 -5.74
N GLY A 326 17.80 -8.45 -6.34
CA GLY A 326 17.66 -8.42 -7.79
C GLY A 326 16.23 -8.63 -8.28
N LEU A 327 15.93 -8.08 -9.44
CA LEU A 327 14.67 -8.26 -10.16
C LEU A 327 14.94 -9.05 -11.46
N VAL A 328 14.22 -10.14 -11.64
CA VAL A 328 14.28 -10.92 -12.89
C VAL A 328 13.58 -10.14 -14.00
N LEU A 329 14.32 -9.84 -15.06
CA LEU A 329 13.79 -9.17 -16.25
C LEU A 329 13.35 -10.18 -17.31
N ASP A 330 14.14 -11.27 -17.48
CA ASP A 330 13.91 -12.30 -18.48
C ASP A 330 14.58 -13.61 -18.08
N TYR A 331 14.16 -14.72 -18.68
CA TYR A 331 14.72 -16.05 -18.46
C TYR A 331 14.80 -16.83 -19.77
N ASP A 332 16.00 -17.32 -20.07
CA ASP A 332 16.24 -18.18 -21.22
C ASP A 332 16.19 -19.65 -20.80
N GLU A 333 15.11 -20.32 -21.14
CA GLU A 333 14.89 -21.74 -20.82
C GLU A 333 15.94 -22.69 -21.45
N LYS A 334 16.56 -22.29 -22.57
CA LYS A 334 17.56 -23.13 -23.26
C LYS A 334 18.89 -23.15 -22.54
N THR A 335 19.29 -21.99 -22.02
CA THR A 335 20.58 -21.82 -21.33
C THR A 335 20.43 -21.93 -19.81
N GLY A 336 19.25 -21.75 -19.27
CA GLY A 336 18.96 -21.70 -17.83
C GLY A 336 19.48 -20.44 -17.15
N PHE A 337 19.73 -19.35 -17.90
CA PHE A 337 20.14 -18.08 -17.35
C PHE A 337 18.99 -17.09 -17.25
N ALA A 338 18.88 -16.44 -16.09
CA ALA A 338 18.04 -15.27 -15.92
C ALA A 338 18.83 -13.99 -16.15
N THR A 339 18.21 -13.03 -16.86
CA THR A 339 18.65 -11.64 -16.90
C THR A 339 18.08 -10.91 -15.70
N VAL A 340 18.94 -10.39 -14.83
CA VAL A 340 18.56 -9.80 -13.55
C VAL A 340 19.08 -8.39 -13.44
N GLU A 341 18.22 -7.46 -13.03
CA GLU A 341 18.61 -6.11 -12.62
C GLU A 341 18.98 -6.12 -11.14
N GLN A 342 20.22 -5.75 -10.83
CA GLN A 342 20.71 -5.67 -9.45
C GLN A 342 20.02 -4.55 -8.68
N ARG A 343 19.58 -4.85 -7.46
CA ARG A 343 18.91 -3.92 -6.52
C ARG A 343 19.70 -3.70 -5.23
N ASN A 344 20.58 -4.63 -4.92
CA ASN A 344 21.55 -4.55 -3.85
C ASN A 344 22.77 -5.38 -4.24
N ASN A 345 23.92 -5.17 -3.57
CA ASN A 345 25.15 -5.89 -3.85
C ASN A 345 24.93 -7.42 -3.82
N MET A 346 25.28 -8.10 -4.90
CA MET A 346 25.24 -9.57 -5.02
C MET A 346 26.66 -10.13 -5.18
N LYS A 347 26.90 -11.30 -4.58
CA LYS A 347 28.19 -11.99 -4.66
C LYS A 347 27.99 -13.48 -4.97
N VAL A 348 28.85 -14.02 -5.81
CA VAL A 348 28.94 -15.47 -6.00
C VAL A 348 29.22 -16.16 -4.65
N GLY A 349 28.58 -17.31 -4.40
CA GLY A 349 28.62 -18.04 -3.15
C GLY A 349 27.56 -17.63 -2.12
N GLN A 350 26.80 -16.57 -2.35
CA GLN A 350 25.69 -16.20 -1.46
C GLN A 350 24.45 -17.06 -1.71
N GLU A 351 23.73 -17.41 -0.64
CA GLU A 351 22.38 -17.94 -0.76
C GLU A 351 21.41 -16.85 -1.12
N ILE A 352 20.55 -17.12 -2.11
CA ILE A 352 19.46 -16.26 -2.53
C ILE A 352 18.15 -17.05 -2.51
N GLU A 353 17.08 -16.37 -2.12
CA GLU A 353 15.71 -16.85 -2.24
C GLU A 353 15.06 -16.23 -3.48
N ILE A 354 14.44 -17.04 -4.30
CA ILE A 354 13.68 -16.64 -5.46
C ILE A 354 12.21 -16.60 -5.08
N PHE A 355 11.62 -15.43 -5.12
CA PHE A 355 10.21 -15.16 -4.82
C PHE A 355 9.53 -14.65 -6.09
N GLN A 356 8.51 -15.34 -6.56
CA GLN A 356 7.95 -15.10 -7.89
C GLN A 356 6.42 -15.03 -7.89
N PRO A 357 5.81 -14.45 -8.96
CA PRO A 357 4.38 -14.23 -9.02
C PRO A 357 3.55 -15.52 -8.89
N HIS A 358 3.76 -16.49 -9.78
CA HIS A 358 2.90 -17.67 -9.91
C HIS A 358 3.61 -18.96 -9.54
N LEU A 359 4.89 -19.10 -9.88
CA LEU A 359 5.65 -20.29 -9.56
C LEU A 359 6.03 -20.35 -8.07
N ALA A 360 6.26 -21.56 -7.57
CA ALA A 360 6.76 -21.76 -6.22
C ALA A 360 8.15 -21.14 -6.07
N GLY A 361 8.36 -20.42 -4.96
CA GLY A 361 9.67 -19.91 -4.59
C GLY A 361 10.64 -21.04 -4.21
N TYR A 362 11.93 -20.76 -4.28
CA TYR A 362 12.98 -21.69 -3.88
C TYR A 362 14.25 -20.94 -3.48
N ARG A 363 15.21 -21.65 -2.86
CA ARG A 363 16.53 -21.12 -2.51
C ARG A 363 17.60 -21.80 -3.34
N GLN A 364 18.64 -21.04 -3.69
CA GLN A 364 19.84 -21.56 -4.33
C GLN A 364 21.08 -20.78 -3.88
N ILE A 365 22.25 -21.37 -4.07
CA ILE A 365 23.52 -20.65 -3.98
C ILE A 365 23.80 -20.02 -5.33
N LEU A 366 24.15 -18.72 -5.35
CA LEU A 366 24.56 -18.01 -6.54
C LEU A 366 25.92 -18.55 -7.00
N GLN A 367 25.92 -19.42 -8.03
CA GLN A 367 27.12 -20.12 -8.47
C GLN A 367 27.88 -19.37 -9.55
N GLU A 368 27.15 -18.82 -10.53
CA GLU A 368 27.69 -18.16 -11.70
C GLU A 368 26.98 -16.84 -11.96
N MET A 369 27.75 -15.81 -12.21
CA MET A 369 27.25 -14.48 -12.58
C MET A 369 28.11 -13.87 -13.67
N TYR A 370 27.47 -13.30 -14.68
CA TYR A 370 28.12 -12.63 -15.82
C TYR A 370 27.60 -11.20 -15.95
N ASN A 371 28.46 -10.29 -16.38
CA ASN A 371 28.04 -8.93 -16.75
C ASN A 371 27.36 -8.92 -18.14
N ASP A 372 26.91 -7.75 -18.59
CA ASP A 372 26.25 -7.55 -19.90
C ASP A 372 27.18 -7.80 -21.10
N GLU A 373 28.51 -7.73 -20.90
CA GLU A 373 29.54 -8.06 -21.89
C GLU A 373 29.81 -9.57 -21.99
N GLY A 374 29.20 -10.38 -21.06
CA GLY A 374 29.38 -11.84 -21.02
C GLY A 374 30.62 -12.29 -20.24
N GLU A 375 31.27 -11.41 -19.51
CA GLU A 375 32.43 -11.73 -18.67
C GLU A 375 31.96 -12.23 -17.31
N ALA A 376 32.61 -13.30 -16.80
CA ALA A 376 32.34 -13.84 -15.48
C ALA A 376 32.77 -12.85 -14.38
N ILE A 377 31.86 -12.53 -13.48
CA ILE A 377 32.08 -11.62 -12.35
C ILE A 377 31.78 -12.29 -11.01
N GLN A 378 32.51 -11.92 -9.97
CA GLN A 378 32.31 -12.43 -8.61
C GLN A 378 31.36 -11.57 -7.78
N VAL A 379 31.18 -10.31 -8.17
CA VAL A 379 30.39 -9.32 -7.45
C VAL A 379 29.67 -8.40 -8.44
N ALA A 380 28.40 -8.09 -8.19
CA ALA A 380 27.64 -7.05 -8.89
C ALA A 380 27.39 -5.88 -7.91
N PRO A 381 28.30 -4.88 -7.85
CA PRO A 381 28.24 -3.85 -6.83
C PRO A 381 27.42 -2.61 -7.23
N HIS A 382 27.14 -2.44 -8.54
CA HIS A 382 26.57 -1.19 -9.06
C HIS A 382 25.05 -1.23 -9.10
N PRO A 383 24.35 -0.20 -8.59
CA PRO A 383 22.91 -0.11 -8.68
C PRO A 383 22.39 -0.25 -10.12
N GLN A 384 21.34 -1.05 -10.29
CA GLN A 384 20.71 -1.33 -11.61
C GLN A 384 21.63 -2.00 -12.65
N GLN A 385 22.75 -2.55 -12.23
CA GLN A 385 23.61 -3.34 -13.09
C GLN A 385 22.82 -4.55 -13.62
N ILE A 386 22.90 -4.76 -14.94
CA ILE A 386 22.31 -5.96 -15.57
C ILE A 386 23.32 -7.10 -15.47
N VAL A 387 22.87 -8.24 -14.96
CA VAL A 387 23.67 -9.43 -14.83
C VAL A 387 22.92 -10.66 -15.33
N LYS A 388 23.63 -11.66 -15.79
CA LYS A 388 23.09 -12.99 -16.09
C LYS A 388 23.46 -13.95 -14.97
N ILE A 389 22.47 -14.63 -14.43
CA ILE A 389 22.61 -15.57 -13.30
C ILE A 389 22.11 -16.95 -13.71
N ARG A 390 22.90 -17.98 -13.44
CA ARG A 390 22.48 -19.37 -13.60
C ARG A 390 21.41 -19.70 -12.56
N MET A 391 20.24 -20.18 -13.02
CA MET A 391 19.13 -20.56 -12.16
C MET A 391 19.02 -22.08 -12.08
N ASP A 392 18.77 -22.62 -10.88
CA ASP A 392 18.60 -24.06 -10.65
C ASP A 392 17.24 -24.56 -11.17
N ARG A 393 16.26 -23.68 -11.29
CA ARG A 393 14.90 -23.94 -11.80
C ARG A 393 14.42 -22.74 -12.64
N PRO A 394 13.39 -22.93 -13.49
CA PRO A 394 12.78 -21.82 -14.21
C PRO A 394 12.33 -20.70 -13.29
N VAL A 395 12.49 -19.47 -13.78
CA VAL A 395 12.05 -18.26 -13.08
C VAL A 395 11.20 -17.39 -14.01
N GLU A 396 10.30 -16.64 -13.40
CA GLU A 396 9.40 -15.73 -14.14
C GLU A 396 9.98 -14.31 -14.20
N PRO A 397 9.73 -13.56 -15.28
CA PRO A 397 9.88 -12.13 -15.26
C PRO A 397 9.14 -11.50 -14.08
N TYR A 398 9.70 -10.46 -13.50
CA TYR A 398 9.27 -9.84 -12.25
C TYR A 398 9.44 -10.73 -11.01
N GLY A 399 10.13 -11.87 -11.09
CA GLY A 399 10.61 -12.61 -9.92
C GLY A 399 11.60 -11.76 -9.11
N ILE A 400 11.50 -11.83 -7.79
CA ILE A 400 12.37 -11.13 -6.84
C ILE A 400 13.44 -12.08 -6.36
N LEU A 401 14.70 -11.66 -6.44
CA LEU A 401 15.82 -12.28 -5.77
C LEU A 401 16.05 -11.54 -4.46
N ARG A 402 16.10 -12.25 -3.36
CA ARG A 402 16.31 -11.69 -2.02
C ARG A 402 17.22 -12.58 -1.17
N ARG A 403 17.77 -12.03 -0.11
CA ARG A 403 18.59 -12.75 0.87
C ARG A 403 18.19 -12.37 2.26
N ASP A 404 18.37 -13.25 3.23
CA ASP A 404 18.12 -12.96 4.62
C ASP A 404 19.17 -11.94 5.15
N ILE A 405 18.72 -11.05 6.03
CA ILE A 405 19.57 -10.12 6.76
C ILE A 405 20.02 -10.88 8.02
N ILE A 406 21.36 -11.11 8.13
CA ILE A 406 21.99 -11.79 9.25
C ILE A 406 22.22 -10.81 10.41
#